data_49cc6ffee739c6200c2fb67f84e7d75a
#
_entry.id   49cc6ffee739c6200c2fb67f84e7d75a
#
_cell.length_a   1.000
_cell.length_b   1.000
_cell.length_c   1.000
_cell.angle_alpha   90.00
_cell.angle_beta   90.00
_cell.angle_gamma   90.00
#
_symmetry.space_group_name_H-M   'P 1'
#
loop_
_entity.id
_entity.type
_entity.pdbx_description
1 polymer ?
#
loop_
_entity_poly.entity_id
_entity_poly.type
_entity_poly.pdbx_seq_one_letter_code
_entity_poly.pdbx_strand_id
1 'polypeptide(L)'
;VEITDIEFAVLGAVYFVEPFEKILEEVPFSKPIVADALKMMIDRGYITPMVWDDERSLHVRTFFYDTDNMDAYFYQATRAGLIVHTSL
;
A
#
# COMPACT_ATOMS: atom_id res chain seq x y z
N VAL A 1 -2.13 -5.72 -17.93
CA VAL A 1 -2.85 -5.03 -16.84
C VAL A 1 -2.50 -3.56 -16.85
N GLU A 2 -3.51 -2.73 -16.92
CA GLU A 2 -3.32 -1.28 -16.87
C GLU A 2 -3.49 -0.78 -15.45
N ILE A 3 -2.59 0.11 -15.05
CA ILE A 3 -2.71 0.84 -13.79
C ILE A 3 -2.56 2.33 -14.07
N THR A 4 -3.14 3.13 -13.20
CA THR A 4 -3.08 4.59 -13.33
C THR A 4 -1.74 5.14 -12.84
N ASP A 5 -1.48 6.41 -13.13
CA ASP A 5 -0.25 7.07 -12.66
C ASP A 5 -0.12 7.04 -11.14
N ILE A 6 -1.24 7.28 -10.43
CA ILE A 6 -1.23 7.22 -8.97
C ILE A 6 -0.94 5.80 -8.47
N GLU A 7 -1.53 4.78 -9.09
CA GLU A 7 -1.30 3.40 -8.71
C GLU A 7 0.15 3.00 -8.95
N PHE A 8 0.73 3.42 -10.07
CA PHE A 8 2.13 3.17 -10.36
C PHE A 8 3.04 3.82 -9.30
N ALA A 9 2.77 5.08 -8.95
CA ALA A 9 3.56 5.79 -7.95
C ALA A 9 3.47 5.14 -6.58
N VAL A 10 2.26 4.75 -6.17
CA VAL A 10 2.04 4.11 -4.86
C VAL A 10 2.71 2.74 -4.81
N LEU A 11 2.61 1.93 -5.86
CA LEU A 11 3.29 0.63 -5.91
C LEU A 11 4.82 0.81 -5.78
N GLY A 12 5.38 1.81 -6.44
CA GLY A 12 6.81 2.09 -6.34
C GLY A 12 7.26 2.48 -4.93
N ALA A 13 6.35 3.04 -4.13
CA ALA A 13 6.64 3.49 -2.77
C ALA A 13 6.54 2.37 -1.73
N VAL A 14 6.00 1.19 -2.08
CA VAL A 14 5.71 0.12 -1.11
C VAL A 14 6.40 -1.20 -1.42
N TYR A 15 7.56 -1.16 -2.07
CA TYR A 15 8.37 -2.36 -2.27
C TYR A 15 8.76 -3.00 -0.94
N PHE A 16 9.03 -2.18 0.06
CA PHE A 16 9.24 -2.59 1.44
C PHE A 16 8.04 -2.13 2.26
N VAL A 17 7.88 -2.68 3.46
CA VAL A 17 6.80 -2.28 4.37
C VAL A 17 6.98 -0.80 4.73
N GLU A 18 5.98 0.01 4.42
CA GLU A 18 6.02 1.46 4.67
C GLU A 18 4.76 1.94 5.37
N PRO A 19 4.89 2.88 6.33
CA PRO A 19 3.72 3.51 6.92
C PRO A 19 3.06 4.45 5.91
N PHE A 20 1.78 4.71 6.12
CA PHE A 20 1.01 5.59 5.23
C PHE A 20 1.67 6.96 5.03
N GLU A 21 2.20 7.55 6.11
CA GLU A 21 2.84 8.87 6.04
C GLU A 21 4.06 8.88 5.11
N LYS A 22 4.83 7.80 5.11
CA LYS A 22 5.99 7.69 4.23
C LYS A 22 5.58 7.63 2.76
N ILE A 23 4.49 6.94 2.48
CA ILE A 23 3.94 6.89 1.12
C ILE A 23 3.54 8.29 0.67
N LEU A 24 2.86 9.06 1.54
CA LEU A 24 2.48 10.43 1.23
C LEU A 24 3.69 11.33 0.92
N GLU A 25 4.81 11.12 1.60
CA GLU A 25 6.02 11.89 1.34
C GLU A 25 6.62 11.60 -0.04
N GLU A 26 6.46 10.38 -0.53
CA GLU A 26 7.11 9.92 -1.77
C GLU A 26 6.27 10.14 -3.02
N VAL A 27 4.96 10.26 -2.89
CA VAL A 27 4.08 10.38 -4.05
C VAL A 27 3.50 11.79 -4.15
N PRO A 28 3.39 12.34 -5.37
CA PRO A 28 2.92 13.73 -5.56
C PRO A 28 1.38 13.82 -5.61
N PHE A 29 0.70 13.20 -4.66
CA PHE A 29 -0.76 13.16 -4.61
C PHE A 29 -1.24 13.42 -3.19
N SER A 30 -2.49 13.92 -3.07
CA SER A 30 -3.07 14.25 -1.77
C SER A 30 -3.49 12.99 -1.00
N LYS A 31 -3.64 13.15 0.32
CA LYS A 31 -4.01 12.06 1.21
C LYS A 31 -5.27 11.29 0.76
N PRO A 32 -6.39 11.93 0.40
CA PRO A 32 -7.58 11.18 -0.04
C PRO A 32 -7.33 10.36 -1.29
N ILE A 33 -6.57 10.91 -2.23
CA ILE A 33 -6.26 10.23 -3.49
C ILE A 33 -5.40 9.00 -3.23
N VAL A 34 -4.38 9.14 -2.38
CA VAL A 34 -3.50 8.01 -2.01
C VAL A 34 -4.29 6.93 -1.28
N ALA A 35 -5.15 7.33 -0.34
CA ALA A 35 -5.98 6.38 0.41
C ALA A 35 -6.89 5.57 -0.53
N ASP A 36 -7.52 6.23 -1.49
CA ASP A 36 -8.39 5.55 -2.45
C ASP A 36 -7.62 4.59 -3.36
N ALA A 37 -6.43 5.01 -3.81
CA ALA A 37 -5.57 4.14 -4.62
C ALA A 37 -5.15 2.89 -3.84
N LEU A 38 -4.78 3.04 -2.57
CA LEU A 38 -4.43 1.91 -1.71
C LEU A 38 -5.60 0.94 -1.57
N LYS A 39 -6.80 1.44 -1.32
CA LYS A 39 -7.99 0.59 -1.21
C LYS A 39 -8.22 -0.23 -2.48
N MET A 40 -8.14 0.42 -3.63
CA MET A 40 -8.32 -0.25 -4.92
C MET A 40 -7.29 -1.34 -5.14
N MET A 41 -6.03 -1.07 -4.80
CA MET A 41 -4.96 -2.02 -5.01
C MET A 41 -4.98 -3.17 -3.99
N ILE A 42 -5.44 -2.92 -2.78
CA ILE A 42 -5.68 -4.00 -1.81
C ILE A 42 -6.77 -4.93 -2.34
N ASP A 43 -7.87 -4.38 -2.86
CA ASP A 43 -8.96 -5.18 -3.43
C ASP A 43 -8.50 -6.04 -4.61
N ARG A 44 -7.56 -5.54 -5.40
CA ARG A 44 -7.01 -6.27 -6.55
C ARG A 44 -5.91 -7.26 -6.17
N GLY A 45 -5.49 -7.26 -4.90
CA GLY A 45 -4.43 -8.15 -4.45
C GLY A 45 -3.02 -7.67 -4.78
N TYR A 46 -2.83 -6.38 -5.07
CA TYR A 46 -1.52 -5.81 -5.40
C TYR A 46 -0.78 -5.26 -4.18
N ILE A 47 -1.50 -4.94 -3.12
CA ILE A 47 -0.94 -4.41 -1.88
C ILE A 47 -1.57 -5.13 -0.69
N THR A 48 -0.77 -5.36 0.35
CA THR A 48 -1.23 -5.95 1.61
C THR A 48 -1.17 -4.90 2.70
N PRO A 49 -2.28 -4.67 3.42
CA PRO A 49 -2.24 -3.86 4.64
C PRO A 49 -1.62 -4.66 5.78
N MET A 50 -0.82 -4.00 6.60
CA MET A 50 -0.08 -4.64 7.68
C MET A 50 -0.16 -3.82 8.96
N VAL A 51 0.04 -4.50 10.09
CA VAL A 51 0.13 -3.87 11.42
C VAL A 51 1.41 -4.32 12.09
N TRP A 52 1.91 -3.51 13.03
CA TRP A 52 3.06 -3.88 13.83
C TRP A 52 2.62 -4.85 14.95
N ASP A 53 3.35 -5.94 15.09
CA ASP A 53 3.14 -6.93 16.15
C ASP A 53 4.28 -6.81 17.16
N ASP A 54 4.00 -6.24 18.33
CA ASP A 54 4.99 -6.02 19.37
C ASP A 54 5.56 -7.32 19.93
N GLU A 55 4.74 -8.36 20.02
CA GLU A 55 5.18 -9.64 20.58
C GLU A 55 6.22 -10.31 19.70
N ARG A 56 6.03 -10.21 18.38
CA ARG A 56 6.92 -10.82 17.39
C ARG A 56 7.98 -9.86 16.88
N SER A 57 7.85 -8.58 17.18
CA SER A 57 8.74 -7.52 16.71
C SER A 57 8.85 -7.50 15.18
N LEU A 58 7.70 -7.64 14.51
CA LEU A 58 7.64 -7.59 13.05
C LEU A 58 6.27 -7.10 12.58
N HIS A 59 6.20 -6.73 11.31
CA HIS A 59 4.92 -6.39 10.69
C HIS A 59 4.22 -7.66 10.25
N VAL A 60 2.91 -7.72 10.50
CA VAL A 60 2.07 -8.86 10.10
C VAL A 60 0.92 -8.39 9.24
N ARG A 61 0.50 -9.25 8.32
CA ARG A 61 -0.66 -9.01 7.46
C ARG A 61 -1.93 -8.89 8.30
N THR A 62 -2.79 -7.94 7.95
CA THR A 62 -4.15 -7.89 8.50
C THR A 62 -5.16 -8.13 7.39
N PHE A 63 -6.15 -8.99 7.65
CA PHE A 63 -7.20 -9.30 6.68
C PHE A 63 -8.36 -8.32 6.75
N PHE A 64 -8.48 -7.63 7.87
CA PHE A 64 -9.51 -6.62 8.08
C PHE A 64 -8.82 -5.30 8.40
N TYR A 65 -9.21 -4.25 7.70
CA TYR A 65 -8.65 -2.93 7.95
C TYR A 65 -9.75 -1.89 7.84
N ASP A 66 -9.59 -0.80 8.60
CA ASP A 66 -10.56 0.28 8.66
C ASP A 66 -10.31 1.25 7.50
N THR A 67 -11.21 1.25 6.51
CA THR A 67 -11.08 2.10 5.32
C THR A 67 -11.23 3.59 5.63
N ASP A 68 -11.76 3.94 6.79
CA ASP A 68 -11.86 5.33 7.23
C ASP A 68 -10.62 5.78 8.02
N ASN A 69 -9.66 4.88 8.21
CA ASN A 69 -8.48 5.14 9.04
C ASN A 69 -7.23 4.53 8.40
N MET A 70 -7.03 4.85 7.12
CA MET A 70 -5.93 4.27 6.32
C MET A 70 -4.55 4.62 6.86
N ASP A 71 -4.42 5.72 7.59
CA ASP A 71 -3.17 6.16 8.18
C ASP A 71 -2.73 5.35 9.41
N ALA A 72 -3.57 4.41 9.87
CA ALA A 72 -3.23 3.53 10.99
C ALA A 72 -2.42 2.30 10.59
N TYR A 73 -2.19 2.08 9.30
CA TYR A 73 -1.62 0.83 8.79
C TYR A 73 -0.30 1.06 8.06
N PHE A 74 0.43 -0.04 7.89
CA PHE A 74 1.59 -0.13 7.01
C PHE A 74 1.16 -0.88 5.75
N TYR A 75 1.90 -0.69 4.65
CA TYR A 75 1.54 -1.27 3.36
C TYR A 75 2.77 -1.84 2.68
N GLN A 76 2.57 -2.96 1.99
CA GLN A 76 3.63 -3.58 1.19
C GLN A 76 3.03 -4.17 -0.07
N ALA A 77 3.74 -4.02 -1.19
CA ALA A 77 3.35 -4.65 -2.44
C ALA A 77 3.40 -6.17 -2.31
N THR A 78 2.40 -6.84 -2.87
CA THR A 78 2.40 -8.29 -3.01
C THR A 78 3.27 -8.68 -4.19
N ARG A 79 3.51 -9.99 -4.37
CA ARG A 79 4.18 -10.48 -5.57
C ARG A 79 3.46 -10.03 -6.84
N ALA A 80 2.12 -10.12 -6.86
CA ALA A 80 1.32 -9.68 -7.99
C ALA A 80 1.50 -8.18 -8.26
N GLY A 81 1.55 -7.37 -7.20
CA GLY A 81 1.79 -5.92 -7.32
C GLY A 81 3.16 -5.61 -7.90
N LEU A 82 4.19 -6.32 -7.46
CA LEU A 82 5.54 -6.14 -7.98
C LEU A 82 5.62 -6.51 -9.47
N ILE A 83 4.97 -7.60 -9.87
CA ILE A 83 4.92 -8.02 -11.27
C ILE A 83 4.25 -6.95 -12.13
N VAL A 84 3.11 -6.42 -11.69
CA VAL A 84 2.40 -5.37 -12.42
C VAL A 84 3.27 -4.13 -12.55
N HIS A 85 3.94 -3.72 -11.48
CA HIS A 85 4.77 -2.52 -11.47
C HIS A 85 5.98 -2.67 -12.43
N THR A 86 6.60 -3.83 -12.46
CA THR A 86 7.79 -4.06 -13.28
C THR A 86 7.48 -4.43 -14.74
N SER A 87 6.21 -4.67 -15.07
CA SER A 87 5.79 -5.05 -16.42
C SER A 87 5.44 -3.84 -17.31
N LEU A 88 5.58 -2.64 -16.80
CA LEU A 88 5.22 -1.42 -17.52
C LEU A 88 6.40 -0.79 -18.23
#